data_e0c48ad5b1373c21d58707619c53af8b
#
_entry.id   e0c48ad5b1373c21d58707619c53af8b
#
_cell.length_a   1.000
_cell.length_b   1.000
_cell.length_c   1.000
_cell.angle_alpha   90.00
_cell.angle_beta   90.00
_cell.angle_gamma   90.00
#
_symmetry.space_group_name_H-M   'P 1'
#
loop_
_entity.id
_entity.type
_entity.pdbx_description
1 polymer ?
#
loop_
_entity_poly.entity_id
_entity_poly.type
_entity_poly.pdbx_seq_one_letter_code
_entity_poly.pdbx_strand_id
1 'polypeptide(L)'
;FGGLIITYFGVKTFRSISVVDNLTELRTDHFIISYQGIYKEEAQDVADNLEENYDRIRTNLNDPDHDTIRVFVHPTQTDFNKGTGLLNSNANGTSRGPKEFHILWTNWFNSIFPNDPVKTAIHEFTHCVQLNILIKKEQGEFANGDKEQFDKLFEEKFINEYPQWFWEAICDYEAGIVNNMSVKYGMRKHLNLKDLNNNNQIYNVGYTIIEYIVEKWGKDKLPILITSYVDINTVLGVSESDFEKGWADFVDEKY
;
A
#
# COMPACT_ATOMS: atom_id res chain seq x y z
N PHE A 1 6.53 8.92 -10.11
CA PHE A 1 5.99 8.11 -9.02
C PHE A 1 5.23 8.97 -8.00
N GLY A 2 4.38 9.84 -8.31
CA GLY A 2 3.57 10.67 -7.41
C GLY A 2 2.10 10.61 -7.76
N GLY A 3 1.58 9.44 -8.08
CA GLY A 3 0.25 9.33 -8.65
C GLY A 3 -0.73 8.38 -7.95
N LEU A 4 -0.31 7.70 -6.89
CA LEU A 4 -1.10 6.56 -6.39
C LEU A 4 -2.34 6.93 -5.57
N ILE A 5 -2.32 8.04 -4.85
CA ILE A 5 -3.45 8.42 -3.98
C ILE A 5 -4.62 9.02 -4.79
N ILE A 6 -4.35 9.68 -5.91
CA ILE A 6 -5.37 10.32 -6.74
C ILE A 6 -6.29 9.30 -7.43
N THR A 7 -5.87 8.04 -7.54
CA THR A 7 -6.59 7.02 -8.31
C THR A 7 -7.76 6.37 -7.59
N TYR A 8 -7.80 6.34 -6.29
CA TYR A 8 -8.94 5.72 -5.59
C TYR A 8 -10.26 6.45 -5.85
N PHE A 9 -10.23 7.76 -5.90
CA PHE A 9 -11.42 8.59 -5.96
C PHE A 9 -11.72 9.17 -7.35
N GLY A 10 -10.70 9.51 -8.14
CA GLY A 10 -10.89 10.06 -9.50
C GLY A 10 -11.45 9.05 -10.51
N VAL A 11 -11.50 7.77 -10.19
CA VAL A 11 -11.90 6.68 -11.12
C VAL A 11 -13.33 6.22 -10.92
N LYS A 12 -14.10 6.75 -9.96
CA LYS A 12 -15.53 6.44 -9.90
C LYS A 12 -16.32 6.83 -11.16
N THR A 13 -15.80 7.73 -11.99
CA THR A 13 -16.38 8.13 -13.28
C THR A 13 -15.91 7.29 -14.46
N PHE A 14 -14.84 6.53 -14.33
CA PHE A 14 -14.44 5.57 -15.34
C PHE A 14 -14.96 4.19 -14.90
N ARG A 15 -16.15 3.81 -15.42
CA ARG A 15 -16.54 2.40 -15.49
C ARG A 15 -15.30 1.62 -15.94
N SER A 16 -14.98 0.54 -15.24
CA SER A 16 -13.95 -0.41 -15.62
C SER A 16 -14.02 -0.63 -17.12
N ILE A 17 -13.14 0.00 -17.88
CA ILE A 17 -12.90 -0.39 -19.24
C ILE A 17 -12.09 -1.67 -19.09
N SER A 18 -12.81 -2.75 -18.84
CA SER A 18 -12.29 -4.11 -18.95
C SER A 18 -12.04 -4.36 -20.44
N VAL A 19 -10.92 -3.91 -20.94
CA VAL A 19 -10.46 -4.26 -22.27
C VAL A 19 -9.17 -5.05 -22.11
N VAL A 20 -9.25 -6.11 -21.33
CA VAL A 20 -8.40 -7.28 -21.51
C VAL A 20 -9.37 -8.43 -21.78
N ASP A 21 -9.61 -8.69 -23.05
CA ASP A 21 -10.42 -9.82 -23.49
C ASP A 21 -9.77 -11.12 -22.99
N ASN A 22 -10.59 -12.04 -22.45
CA ASN A 22 -10.24 -13.40 -22.05
C ASN A 22 -9.37 -13.52 -20.77
N LEU A 23 -9.73 -12.82 -19.69
CA LEU A 23 -9.16 -13.11 -18.38
C LEU A 23 -9.69 -14.44 -17.84
N THR A 24 -8.78 -15.22 -17.26
CA THR A 24 -9.10 -16.41 -16.46
C THR A 24 -9.15 -15.99 -14.99
N GLU A 25 -10.03 -16.60 -14.21
CA GLU A 25 -10.09 -16.38 -12.77
C GLU A 25 -9.54 -17.59 -12.01
N LEU A 26 -8.66 -17.33 -11.04
CA LEU A 26 -8.27 -18.24 -9.98
C LEU A 26 -8.94 -17.76 -8.69
N ARG A 27 -9.64 -18.67 -8.00
CA ARG A 27 -10.33 -18.36 -6.74
C ARG A 27 -9.68 -19.11 -5.60
N THR A 28 -9.39 -18.40 -4.54
CA THR A 28 -8.92 -18.92 -3.26
C THR A 28 -9.94 -18.58 -2.16
N ASP A 29 -9.60 -18.78 -0.91
CA ASP A 29 -10.51 -18.51 0.21
C ASP A 29 -10.82 -17.01 0.33
N HIS A 30 -9.81 -16.16 0.10
CA HIS A 30 -9.93 -14.71 0.29
C HIS A 30 -9.71 -13.87 -0.98
N PHE A 31 -9.23 -14.46 -2.08
CA PHE A 31 -8.89 -13.70 -3.29
C PHE A 31 -9.56 -14.25 -4.55
N ILE A 32 -9.87 -13.32 -5.48
CA ILE A 32 -10.25 -13.64 -6.85
C ILE A 32 -9.21 -13.00 -7.75
N ILE A 33 -8.35 -13.82 -8.36
CA ILE A 33 -7.23 -13.37 -9.16
C ILE A 33 -7.57 -13.49 -10.63
N SER A 34 -7.62 -12.37 -11.33
CA SER A 34 -7.89 -12.27 -12.76
C SER A 34 -6.57 -12.09 -13.52
N TYR A 35 -6.31 -12.98 -14.48
CA TYR A 35 -5.05 -13.03 -15.22
C TYR A 35 -5.26 -13.55 -16.65
N GLN A 36 -4.30 -13.36 -17.54
CA GLN A 36 -4.31 -14.02 -18.85
C GLN A 36 -3.87 -15.48 -18.71
N GLY A 37 -4.59 -16.40 -19.33
CA GLY A 37 -4.46 -17.84 -19.09
C GLY A 37 -3.06 -18.45 -19.26
N ILE A 38 -2.16 -17.83 -20.03
CA ILE A 38 -0.77 -18.26 -20.18
C ILE A 38 0.11 -17.97 -18.94
N TYR A 39 -0.37 -17.10 -18.01
CA TYR A 39 0.31 -16.72 -16.76
C TYR A 39 -0.30 -17.41 -15.53
N LYS A 40 -0.67 -18.68 -15.67
CA LYS A 40 -1.33 -19.44 -14.60
C LYS A 40 -0.42 -19.71 -13.42
N GLU A 41 0.84 -20.05 -13.66
CA GLU A 41 1.82 -20.35 -12.61
C GLU A 41 2.10 -19.09 -11.79
N GLU A 42 2.28 -17.97 -12.46
CA GLU A 42 2.50 -16.68 -11.84
C GLU A 42 1.30 -16.20 -11.01
N ALA A 43 0.10 -16.40 -11.52
CA ALA A 43 -1.12 -16.09 -10.78
C ALA A 43 -1.27 -16.99 -9.54
N GLN A 44 -0.84 -18.26 -9.61
CA GLN A 44 -0.83 -19.17 -8.48
C GLN A 44 0.19 -18.72 -7.42
N ASP A 45 1.41 -18.32 -7.83
CA ASP A 45 2.43 -17.82 -6.91
C ASP A 45 1.92 -16.57 -6.14
N VAL A 46 1.26 -15.66 -6.83
CA VAL A 46 0.63 -14.48 -6.19
C VAL A 46 -0.46 -14.93 -5.22
N ALA A 47 -1.33 -15.86 -5.63
CA ALA A 47 -2.43 -16.37 -4.81
C ALA A 47 -1.94 -17.00 -3.51
N ASP A 48 -0.98 -17.91 -3.62
CA ASP A 48 -0.45 -18.67 -2.48
C ASP A 48 0.22 -17.73 -1.46
N ASN A 49 1.00 -16.76 -1.93
CA ASN A 49 1.64 -15.79 -1.07
C ASN A 49 0.66 -14.78 -0.43
N LEU A 50 -0.39 -14.39 -1.15
CA LEU A 50 -1.44 -13.54 -0.59
C LEU A 50 -2.21 -14.28 0.52
N GLU A 51 -2.58 -15.55 0.31
CA GLU A 51 -3.25 -16.34 1.33
C GLU A 51 -2.36 -16.56 2.57
N GLU A 52 -1.07 -16.87 2.38
CA GLU A 52 -0.12 -17.02 3.48
C GLU A 52 -0.02 -15.74 4.35
N ASN A 53 -0.15 -14.57 3.74
CA ASN A 53 -0.03 -13.29 4.42
C ASN A 53 -1.37 -12.66 4.85
N TYR A 54 -2.51 -13.21 4.44
CA TYR A 54 -3.82 -12.61 4.67
C TYR A 54 -4.12 -12.36 6.15
N ASP A 55 -4.12 -13.42 6.95
CA ASP A 55 -4.41 -13.32 8.38
C ASP A 55 -3.33 -12.53 9.14
N ARG A 56 -2.08 -12.67 8.73
CA ARG A 56 -0.95 -11.96 9.34
C ARG A 56 -1.13 -10.46 9.24
N ILE A 57 -1.40 -9.93 8.05
CA ILE A 57 -1.52 -8.48 7.82
C ILE A 57 -2.77 -7.93 8.50
N ARG A 58 -3.91 -8.60 8.38
CA ARG A 58 -5.15 -8.18 9.05
C ARG A 58 -5.01 -8.17 10.57
N THR A 59 -4.37 -9.19 11.14
CA THR A 59 -4.09 -9.25 12.58
C THR A 59 -3.15 -8.13 13.01
N ASN A 60 -2.05 -7.91 12.27
CA ASN A 60 -1.09 -6.87 12.57
C ASN A 60 -1.71 -5.47 12.59
N LEU A 61 -2.65 -5.22 11.69
CA LEU A 61 -3.31 -3.92 11.53
C LEU A 61 -4.67 -3.85 12.23
N ASN A 62 -5.07 -4.91 12.95
CA ASN A 62 -6.34 -5.00 13.68
C ASN A 62 -7.57 -4.78 12.78
N ASP A 63 -7.57 -5.38 11.59
CA ASP A 63 -8.71 -5.39 10.68
C ASP A 63 -9.44 -6.74 10.76
N PRO A 64 -10.65 -6.80 11.35
CA PRO A 64 -11.38 -8.05 11.56
C PRO A 64 -12.16 -8.52 10.32
N ASP A 65 -12.10 -7.82 9.20
CA ASP A 65 -12.84 -8.20 8.01
C ASP A 65 -12.28 -9.46 7.34
N HIS A 66 -13.20 -10.19 6.70
CA HIS A 66 -12.91 -11.38 5.89
C HIS A 66 -13.49 -11.24 4.48
N ASP A 67 -13.49 -10.01 3.95
CA ASP A 67 -13.98 -9.73 2.61
C ASP A 67 -13.08 -10.33 1.53
N THR A 68 -13.69 -10.83 0.46
CA THR A 68 -12.97 -11.27 -0.73
C THR A 68 -12.40 -10.08 -1.50
N ILE A 69 -11.11 -10.15 -1.82
CA ILE A 69 -10.35 -9.12 -2.54
C ILE A 69 -10.16 -9.53 -4.01
N ARG A 70 -10.38 -8.61 -4.93
CA ARG A 70 -10.11 -8.79 -6.36
C ARG A 70 -8.71 -8.35 -6.69
N VAL A 71 -7.99 -9.20 -7.40
CA VAL A 71 -6.60 -8.96 -7.83
C VAL A 71 -6.53 -9.09 -9.35
N PHE A 72 -5.97 -8.10 -10.01
CA PHE A 72 -5.72 -8.13 -11.45
C PHE A 72 -4.23 -8.19 -11.73
N VAL A 73 -3.79 -9.28 -12.34
CA VAL A 73 -2.39 -9.50 -12.72
C VAL A 73 -2.22 -9.14 -14.19
N HIS A 74 -1.49 -8.07 -14.46
CA HIS A 74 -1.25 -7.55 -15.81
C HIS A 74 0.12 -7.97 -16.32
N PRO A 75 0.20 -8.57 -17.52
CA PRO A 75 1.47 -9.07 -18.06
C PRO A 75 2.39 -7.95 -18.58
N THR A 76 1.83 -6.82 -18.97
CA THR A 76 2.59 -5.69 -19.51
C THR A 76 2.19 -4.36 -18.91
N GLN A 77 3.11 -3.36 -18.95
CA GLN A 77 2.80 -2.00 -18.52
C GLN A 77 1.63 -1.39 -19.30
N THR A 78 1.51 -1.73 -20.58
CA THR A 78 0.39 -1.27 -21.42
C THR A 78 -0.94 -1.81 -20.91
N ASP A 79 -1.00 -3.10 -20.57
CA ASP A 79 -2.23 -3.73 -20.03
C ASP A 79 -2.55 -3.18 -18.64
N PHE A 80 -1.54 -3.01 -17.78
CA PHE A 80 -1.68 -2.36 -16.49
C PHE A 80 -2.25 -0.94 -16.63
N ASN A 81 -1.65 -0.12 -17.50
CA ASN A 81 -2.10 1.26 -17.70
C ASN A 81 -3.53 1.33 -18.28
N LYS A 82 -3.90 0.41 -19.17
CA LYS A 82 -5.28 0.31 -19.68
C LYS A 82 -6.25 -0.16 -18.60
N GLY A 83 -5.93 -1.24 -17.89
CA GLY A 83 -6.78 -1.81 -16.86
C GLY A 83 -6.99 -0.88 -15.66
N THR A 84 -5.99 -0.07 -15.33
CA THR A 84 -6.04 0.88 -14.22
C THR A 84 -6.49 2.28 -14.64
N GLY A 85 -6.46 2.63 -15.92
CA GLY A 85 -6.68 4.01 -16.39
C GLY A 85 -5.52 4.98 -16.06
N LEU A 86 -4.41 4.48 -15.53
CA LEU A 86 -3.19 5.25 -15.22
C LEU A 86 -2.36 5.46 -16.48
N LEU A 87 -2.84 6.30 -17.39
CA LEU A 87 -2.16 6.56 -18.65
C LEU A 87 -0.75 7.13 -18.40
N ASN A 88 0.26 6.52 -19.05
CA ASN A 88 1.68 6.90 -18.92
C ASN A 88 2.28 6.69 -17.52
N SER A 89 1.70 5.82 -16.69
CA SER A 89 2.28 5.42 -15.41
C SER A 89 3.40 4.39 -15.59
N ASN A 90 4.39 4.44 -14.70
CA ASN A 90 5.41 3.41 -14.51
C ASN A 90 5.21 2.69 -13.16
N ALA A 91 4.01 2.74 -12.59
CA ALA A 91 3.69 2.03 -11.37
C ALA A 91 3.68 0.52 -11.61
N ASN A 92 4.07 -0.24 -10.59
CA ASN A 92 4.07 -1.70 -10.60
C ASN A 92 2.83 -2.29 -9.93
N GLY A 93 2.14 -1.49 -9.10
CA GLY A 93 0.90 -1.85 -8.45
C GLY A 93 0.04 -0.62 -8.21
N THR A 94 -1.23 -0.84 -7.90
CA THR A 94 -2.16 0.19 -7.44
C THR A 94 -3.40 -0.43 -6.81
N SER A 95 -3.76 0.01 -5.62
CA SER A 95 -5.03 -0.33 -4.98
C SER A 95 -6.16 0.55 -5.52
N ARG A 96 -7.37 -0.02 -5.62
CA ARG A 96 -8.59 0.66 -6.06
C ARG A 96 -9.70 0.52 -5.02
N GLY A 97 -9.38 0.90 -3.82
CA GLY A 97 -10.26 0.76 -2.69
C GLY A 97 -9.92 -0.44 -1.81
N PRO A 98 -10.78 -0.73 -0.83
CA PRO A 98 -10.48 -1.77 0.16
C PRO A 98 -10.60 -3.20 -0.37
N LYS A 99 -11.12 -3.39 -1.61
CA LYS A 99 -11.48 -4.71 -2.14
C LYS A 99 -10.93 -5.00 -3.53
N GLU A 100 -10.07 -4.14 -4.07
CA GLU A 100 -9.52 -4.34 -5.40
C GLU A 100 -8.13 -3.73 -5.52
N PHE A 101 -7.21 -4.46 -6.13
CA PHE A 101 -5.92 -3.94 -6.54
C PHE A 101 -5.41 -4.59 -7.83
N HIS A 102 -4.47 -3.92 -8.47
CA HIS A 102 -3.84 -4.33 -9.71
C HIS A 102 -2.34 -4.39 -9.52
N ILE A 103 -1.70 -5.40 -10.11
CA ILE A 103 -0.24 -5.53 -10.13
C ILE A 103 0.24 -5.78 -11.55
N LEU A 104 1.46 -5.32 -11.81
CA LEU A 104 2.19 -5.59 -13.03
C LEU A 104 3.10 -6.80 -12.80
N TRP A 105 2.89 -7.85 -13.58
CA TRP A 105 3.82 -8.97 -13.65
C TRP A 105 4.96 -8.61 -14.62
N THR A 106 6.13 -8.24 -14.12
CA THR A 106 7.29 -7.95 -14.96
C THR A 106 8.19 -9.16 -15.06
N ASN A 107 8.53 -9.58 -16.28
CA ASN A 107 9.62 -10.51 -16.50
C ASN A 107 10.94 -9.88 -16.02
N TRP A 108 11.62 -10.55 -15.11
CA TRP A 108 12.90 -10.13 -14.52
C TRP A 108 14.00 -9.81 -15.56
N PHE A 109 13.85 -10.27 -16.81
CA PHE A 109 14.79 -10.03 -17.90
C PHE A 109 14.90 -8.56 -18.32
N ASN A 110 13.97 -7.70 -17.98
CA ASN A 110 13.91 -6.33 -18.48
C ASN A 110 14.28 -5.25 -17.46
N SER A 111 14.71 -5.62 -16.25
CA SER A 111 15.01 -4.63 -15.21
C SER A 111 16.36 -4.92 -14.53
N ILE A 112 17.19 -3.88 -14.44
CA ILE A 112 18.41 -3.90 -13.61
C ILE A 112 18.05 -4.05 -12.11
N PHE A 113 16.83 -3.67 -11.75
CA PHE A 113 16.22 -3.85 -10.43
C PHE A 113 14.88 -4.56 -10.63
N PRO A 114 14.86 -5.90 -10.60
CA PRO A 114 13.61 -6.64 -10.79
C PRO A 114 12.61 -6.27 -9.70
N ASN A 115 11.41 -5.85 -10.14
CA ASN A 115 10.28 -5.77 -9.25
C ASN A 115 9.88 -7.20 -8.84
N ASP A 116 9.62 -7.41 -7.57
CA ASP A 116 9.06 -8.65 -7.07
C ASP A 116 7.52 -8.53 -7.07
N PRO A 117 6.82 -9.18 -8.02
CA PRO A 117 5.38 -9.02 -8.13
C PRO A 117 4.63 -9.61 -6.94
N VAL A 118 5.19 -10.60 -6.25
CA VAL A 118 4.61 -11.17 -5.03
C VAL A 118 4.68 -10.13 -3.89
N LYS A 119 5.83 -9.51 -3.68
CA LYS A 119 5.96 -8.42 -2.71
C LYS A 119 5.09 -7.23 -3.06
N THR A 120 4.98 -6.91 -4.36
CA THR A 120 4.06 -5.86 -4.83
C THR A 120 2.61 -6.22 -4.49
N ALA A 121 2.19 -7.47 -4.68
CA ALA A 121 0.84 -7.91 -4.33
C ALA A 121 0.56 -7.76 -2.82
N ILE A 122 1.51 -8.13 -1.96
CA ILE A 122 1.41 -7.97 -0.51
C ILE A 122 1.33 -6.48 -0.13
N HIS A 123 2.13 -5.63 -0.77
CA HIS A 123 2.10 -4.18 -0.60
C HIS A 123 0.71 -3.61 -0.95
N GLU A 124 0.16 -3.94 -2.12
CA GLU A 124 -1.15 -3.46 -2.54
C GLU A 124 -2.31 -4.01 -1.68
N PHE A 125 -2.20 -5.25 -1.24
CA PHE A 125 -3.14 -5.81 -0.28
C PHE A 125 -3.12 -5.05 1.05
N THR A 126 -1.95 -4.65 1.52
CA THR A 126 -1.81 -3.84 2.74
C THR A 126 -2.50 -2.47 2.58
N HIS A 127 -2.43 -1.84 1.41
CA HIS A 127 -3.22 -0.65 1.11
C HIS A 127 -4.73 -0.89 1.21
N CYS A 128 -5.22 -2.03 0.71
CA CYS A 128 -6.64 -2.40 0.85
C CYS A 128 -7.05 -2.50 2.32
N VAL A 129 -6.22 -3.10 3.16
CA VAL A 129 -6.46 -3.23 4.60
C VAL A 129 -6.47 -1.86 5.29
N GLN A 130 -5.49 -0.99 5.01
CA GLN A 130 -5.46 0.37 5.55
C GLN A 130 -6.73 1.17 5.19
N LEU A 131 -7.14 1.12 3.92
CA LEU A 131 -8.37 1.78 3.46
C LEU A 131 -9.61 1.25 4.17
N ASN A 132 -9.70 -0.06 4.35
CA ASN A 132 -10.83 -0.67 5.04
C ASN A 132 -10.95 -0.16 6.48
N ILE A 133 -9.84 -0.10 7.21
CA ILE A 133 -9.78 0.43 8.59
C ILE A 133 -10.22 1.88 8.63
N LEU A 134 -9.67 2.73 7.76
CA LEU A 134 -9.97 4.15 7.71
C LEU A 134 -11.43 4.43 7.33
N ILE A 135 -11.95 3.73 6.31
CA ILE A 135 -13.35 3.86 5.88
C ILE A 135 -14.30 3.48 7.02
N LYS A 136 -14.04 2.38 7.73
CA LYS A 136 -14.87 1.95 8.86
C LYS A 136 -14.86 2.96 10.00
N LYS A 137 -13.69 3.48 10.33
CA LYS A 137 -13.56 4.53 11.35
C LYS A 137 -14.42 5.74 10.99
N GLU A 138 -14.26 6.27 9.77
CA GLU A 138 -14.98 7.46 9.34
C GLU A 138 -16.48 7.21 9.17
N GLN A 139 -16.90 6.02 8.71
CA GLN A 139 -18.32 5.64 8.64
C GLN A 139 -18.98 5.61 10.02
N GLY A 140 -18.26 5.19 11.06
CA GLY A 140 -18.75 5.23 12.44
C GLY A 140 -19.04 6.66 12.92
N GLU A 141 -18.29 7.63 12.46
CA GLU A 141 -18.49 9.07 12.75
C GLU A 141 -19.61 9.70 11.88
N PHE A 142 -19.89 9.12 10.70
CA PHE A 142 -20.80 9.64 9.67
C PHE A 142 -22.12 8.84 9.56
N ALA A 143 -22.66 8.33 10.64
CA ALA A 143 -23.76 7.35 10.68
C ALA A 143 -25.06 7.72 9.95
N ASN A 144 -25.24 8.96 9.45
CA ASN A 144 -26.49 9.44 8.83
C ASN A 144 -26.31 10.14 7.46
N GLY A 145 -25.17 9.98 6.79
CA GLY A 145 -24.88 10.66 5.51
C GLY A 145 -25.23 9.84 4.27
N ASP A 146 -25.52 10.53 3.16
CA ASP A 146 -25.56 9.94 1.83
C ASP A 146 -24.16 9.39 1.47
N LYS A 147 -24.13 8.25 0.79
CA LYS A 147 -22.86 7.58 0.41
C LYS A 147 -21.96 8.47 -0.45
N GLU A 148 -22.54 9.24 -1.38
CA GLU A 148 -21.77 10.13 -2.26
C GLU A 148 -21.13 11.26 -1.46
N GLN A 149 -21.84 11.80 -0.49
CA GLN A 149 -21.32 12.82 0.42
C GLN A 149 -20.21 12.24 1.31
N PHE A 150 -20.40 11.04 1.85
CA PHE A 150 -19.37 10.35 2.64
C PHE A 150 -18.10 10.15 1.82
N ASP A 151 -18.23 9.57 0.62
CA ASP A 151 -17.09 9.28 -0.25
C ASP A 151 -16.25 10.54 -0.53
N LYS A 152 -16.92 11.67 -0.81
CA LYS A 152 -16.25 12.96 -1.07
C LYS A 152 -15.51 13.49 0.17
N LEU A 153 -16.16 13.47 1.32
CA LEU A 153 -15.57 13.96 2.58
C LEU A 153 -14.41 13.08 3.04
N PHE A 154 -14.55 11.76 2.88
CA PHE A 154 -13.46 10.82 3.18
C PHE A 154 -12.25 11.07 2.28
N GLU A 155 -12.49 11.28 0.96
CA GLU A 155 -11.42 11.61 0.01
C GLU A 155 -10.68 12.89 0.40
N GLU A 156 -11.43 13.97 0.68
CA GLU A 156 -10.84 15.25 1.09
C GLU A 156 -10.01 15.09 2.37
N LYS A 157 -10.53 14.40 3.37
CA LYS A 157 -9.84 14.14 4.63
C LYS A 157 -8.59 13.29 4.43
N PHE A 158 -8.70 12.19 3.69
CA PHE A 158 -7.58 11.28 3.42
C PHE A 158 -6.43 12.00 2.71
N ILE A 159 -6.73 12.77 1.64
CA ILE A 159 -5.70 13.49 0.88
C ILE A 159 -5.01 14.56 1.74
N ASN A 160 -5.75 15.25 2.60
CA ASN A 160 -5.22 16.38 3.34
C ASN A 160 -4.56 15.99 4.66
N GLU A 161 -4.99 14.92 5.29
CA GLU A 161 -4.60 14.58 6.66
C GLU A 161 -3.78 13.29 6.78
N TYR A 162 -3.94 12.31 5.86
CA TYR A 162 -3.21 11.04 5.97
C TYR A 162 -1.84 11.15 5.32
N PRO A 163 -0.73 10.99 6.07
CA PRO A 163 0.60 11.20 5.52
C PRO A 163 0.97 10.14 4.50
N GLN A 164 1.38 10.57 3.30
CA GLN A 164 1.79 9.65 2.24
C GLN A 164 2.98 8.78 2.65
N TRP A 165 3.91 9.31 3.44
CA TRP A 165 5.05 8.53 3.91
C TRP A 165 4.60 7.31 4.75
N PHE A 166 3.60 7.45 5.60
CA PHE A 166 3.11 6.34 6.40
C PHE A 166 2.28 5.36 5.58
N TRP A 167 1.47 5.89 4.63
CA TRP A 167 0.71 5.11 3.67
C TRP A 167 1.57 4.08 2.94
N GLU A 168 2.73 4.49 2.42
CA GLU A 168 3.67 3.65 1.69
C GLU A 168 4.54 2.80 2.64
N ALA A 169 5.04 3.42 3.73
CA ALA A 169 5.99 2.77 4.63
C ALA A 169 5.43 1.48 5.28
N ILE A 170 4.16 1.50 5.71
CA ILE A 170 3.55 0.33 6.32
C ILE A 170 3.37 -0.81 5.31
N CYS A 171 3.11 -0.49 4.04
CA CYS A 171 3.02 -1.47 2.97
C CYS A 171 4.37 -2.10 2.66
N ASP A 172 5.42 -1.29 2.58
CA ASP A 172 6.80 -1.79 2.40
C ASP A 172 7.22 -2.69 3.56
N TYR A 173 6.85 -2.32 4.80
CA TYR A 173 7.16 -3.11 5.98
C TYR A 173 6.44 -4.46 5.98
N GLU A 174 5.13 -4.50 5.74
CA GLU A 174 4.36 -5.75 5.70
C GLU A 174 4.77 -6.65 4.52
N ALA A 175 5.20 -6.07 3.40
CA ALA A 175 5.70 -6.80 2.24
C ALA A 175 7.18 -7.19 2.35
N GLY A 176 7.92 -6.74 3.37
CA GLY A 176 9.35 -6.98 3.51
C GLY A 176 10.17 -6.36 2.38
N ILE A 177 9.77 -5.18 1.88
CA ILE A 177 10.47 -4.45 0.82
C ILE A 177 11.53 -3.55 1.45
N VAL A 178 12.75 -4.04 1.56
CA VAL A 178 13.88 -3.28 2.08
C VAL A 178 15.17 -3.62 1.32
N ASN A 179 16.00 -2.62 1.09
CA ASN A 179 17.33 -2.79 0.51
C ASN A 179 18.33 -1.88 1.22
N ASN A 180 19.33 -2.47 1.87
CA ASN A 180 20.30 -1.74 2.71
C ASN A 180 21.06 -0.64 1.95
N MET A 181 21.38 -0.84 0.66
CA MET A 181 22.06 0.20 -0.12
C MET A 181 21.12 1.37 -0.41
N SER A 182 19.85 1.09 -0.70
CA SER A 182 18.82 2.12 -0.91
C SER A 182 18.56 2.91 0.37
N VAL A 183 18.49 2.24 1.52
CA VAL A 183 18.35 2.89 2.84
C VAL A 183 19.50 3.86 3.08
N LYS A 184 20.75 3.42 2.96
CA LYS A 184 21.93 4.28 3.13
C LYS A 184 21.94 5.47 2.17
N TYR A 185 21.50 5.26 0.92
CA TYR A 185 21.40 6.34 -0.06
C TYR A 185 20.31 7.34 0.32
N GLY A 186 19.14 6.87 0.74
CA GLY A 186 18.01 7.72 1.15
C GLY A 186 18.36 8.57 2.39
N MET A 187 18.96 7.96 3.40
CA MET A 187 19.33 8.65 4.65
C MET A 187 20.36 9.77 4.47
N ARG A 188 21.25 9.68 3.48
CA ARG A 188 22.22 10.76 3.15
C ARG A 188 21.55 12.08 2.75
N LYS A 189 20.27 12.07 2.42
CA LYS A 189 19.53 13.28 2.04
C LYS A 189 18.98 14.07 3.21
N HIS A 190 19.09 13.54 4.43
CA HIS A 190 18.59 14.16 5.67
C HIS A 190 17.14 14.64 5.56
N LEU A 191 16.29 13.83 4.92
CA LEU A 191 14.87 14.15 4.74
C LEU A 191 14.14 13.95 6.08
N ASN A 192 13.25 14.87 6.40
CA ASN A 192 12.28 14.72 7.48
C ASN A 192 11.00 14.03 6.97
N LEU A 193 10.10 13.65 7.86
CA LEU A 193 8.84 12.96 7.51
C LEU A 193 7.99 13.79 6.56
N LYS A 194 7.94 15.11 6.73
CA LYS A 194 7.19 16.00 5.85
C LYS A 194 7.74 16.03 4.42
N ASP A 195 9.07 15.97 4.27
CA ASP A 195 9.71 15.91 2.96
C ASP A 195 9.39 14.60 2.26
N LEU A 196 9.22 13.49 2.99
CA LEU A 196 8.89 12.18 2.44
C LEU A 196 7.46 12.10 1.87
N ASN A 197 6.55 12.97 2.27
CA ASN A 197 5.18 13.01 1.71
C ASN A 197 5.13 13.29 0.20
N ASN A 198 6.16 13.93 -0.36
CA ASN A 198 6.20 14.30 -1.77
C ASN A 198 7.51 13.84 -2.44
N ASN A 199 8.15 12.82 -1.90
CA ASN A 199 9.48 12.42 -2.34
C ASN A 199 9.58 10.89 -2.48
N ASN A 200 10.07 10.44 -3.64
CA ASN A 200 10.27 9.01 -3.92
C ASN A 200 11.29 8.34 -2.99
N GLN A 201 11.99 9.10 -2.13
CA GLN A 201 12.88 8.50 -1.13
C GLN A 201 12.12 7.67 -0.10
N ILE A 202 10.81 7.84 0.01
CA ILE A 202 9.98 6.98 0.86
C ILE A 202 10.17 5.49 0.53
N TYR A 203 10.26 5.12 -0.73
CA TYR A 203 10.52 3.74 -1.17
C TYR A 203 11.93 3.23 -0.86
N ASN A 204 12.85 4.12 -0.47
CA ASN A 204 14.18 3.74 -0.01
C ASN A 204 14.24 3.54 1.51
N VAL A 205 13.47 4.31 2.26
CA VAL A 205 13.61 4.38 3.73
C VAL A 205 12.34 4.00 4.50
N GLY A 206 11.18 3.92 3.84
CA GLY A 206 9.87 3.73 4.47
C GLY A 206 9.80 2.52 5.38
N TYR A 207 10.31 1.38 4.91
CA TYR A 207 10.41 0.17 5.73
C TYR A 207 11.03 0.44 7.11
N THR A 208 12.14 1.18 7.15
CA THR A 208 12.91 1.42 8.38
C THR A 208 12.16 2.30 9.39
N ILE A 209 11.26 3.16 8.92
CA ILE A 209 10.41 4.00 9.79
C ILE A 209 9.46 3.11 10.59
N ILE A 210 8.78 2.18 9.91
CA ILE A 210 7.85 1.26 10.58
C ILE A 210 8.60 0.26 11.44
N GLU A 211 9.74 -0.24 10.98
CA GLU A 211 10.61 -1.11 11.77
C GLU A 211 11.02 -0.42 13.09
N TYR A 212 11.43 0.84 13.05
CA TYR A 212 11.74 1.64 14.23
C TYR A 212 10.54 1.78 15.18
N ILE A 213 9.33 2.05 14.64
CA ILE A 213 8.11 2.11 15.44
C ILE A 213 7.86 0.77 16.14
N VAL A 214 7.93 -0.32 15.40
CA VAL A 214 7.65 -1.66 15.92
C VAL A 214 8.66 -2.08 16.98
N GLU A 215 9.95 -1.84 16.77
CA GLU A 215 10.99 -2.21 17.73
C GLU A 215 10.94 -1.39 19.03
N LYS A 216 10.59 -0.11 18.93
CA LYS A 216 10.62 0.79 20.08
C LYS A 216 9.32 0.82 20.88
N TRP A 217 8.17 0.76 20.22
CA TRP A 217 6.86 0.92 20.87
C TRP A 217 5.94 -0.29 20.72
N GLY A 218 6.30 -1.25 19.87
CA GLY A 218 5.49 -2.43 19.62
C GLY A 218 4.59 -2.30 18.39
N LYS A 219 4.26 -3.46 17.82
CA LYS A 219 3.43 -3.57 16.61
C LYS A 219 1.96 -3.11 16.84
N ASP A 220 1.48 -3.21 18.06
CA ASP A 220 0.14 -2.75 18.48
C ASP A 220 -0.10 -1.24 18.27
N LYS A 221 0.98 -0.46 18.07
CA LYS A 221 0.86 0.96 17.74
C LYS A 221 0.44 1.22 16.28
N LEU A 222 0.68 0.29 15.36
CA LEU A 222 0.36 0.50 13.95
C LEU A 222 -1.14 0.76 13.69
N PRO A 223 -2.09 -0.07 14.18
CA PRO A 223 -3.51 0.21 13.98
C PRO A 223 -3.97 1.51 14.66
N ILE A 224 -3.35 1.89 15.78
CA ILE A 224 -3.67 3.15 16.45
C ILE A 224 -3.17 4.33 15.63
N LEU A 225 -1.97 4.25 15.06
CA LEU A 225 -1.44 5.27 14.16
C LEU A 225 -2.31 5.40 12.89
N ILE A 226 -2.76 4.30 12.29
CA ILE A 226 -3.69 4.35 11.15
C ILE A 226 -4.93 5.15 11.53
N THR A 227 -5.59 4.79 12.62
CA THR A 227 -6.87 5.41 13.02
C THR A 227 -6.73 6.81 13.60
N SER A 228 -5.55 7.23 14.05
CA SER A 228 -5.26 8.59 14.52
C SER A 228 -4.75 9.54 13.43
N TYR A 229 -4.71 9.11 12.16
CA TYR A 229 -4.06 9.86 11.08
C TYR A 229 -2.60 10.18 11.39
N VAL A 230 -1.93 9.21 12.02
CA VAL A 230 -0.49 9.24 12.36
C VAL A 230 -0.12 10.34 13.36
N ASP A 231 -0.94 10.53 14.40
CA ASP A 231 -0.61 11.41 15.53
C ASP A 231 0.51 10.79 16.38
N ILE A 232 1.76 11.02 15.96
CA ILE A 232 2.97 10.52 16.62
C ILE A 232 3.01 10.97 18.08
N ASN A 233 2.67 12.22 18.34
CA ASN A 233 2.78 12.78 19.68
C ASN A 233 1.84 12.07 20.67
N THR A 234 0.56 11.95 20.31
CA THR A 234 -0.43 11.30 21.18
C THR A 234 -0.19 9.80 21.29
N VAL A 235 0.16 9.11 20.18
CA VAL A 235 0.23 7.64 20.15
C VAL A 235 1.56 7.12 20.70
N LEU A 236 2.66 7.77 20.36
CA LEU A 236 4.02 7.33 20.74
C LEU A 236 4.60 8.12 21.93
N GLY A 237 3.99 9.25 22.31
CA GLY A 237 4.41 10.07 23.45
C GLY A 237 5.70 10.83 23.21
N VAL A 238 6.06 11.11 21.96
CA VAL A 238 7.28 11.85 21.58
C VAL A 238 6.95 12.93 20.55
N SER A 239 7.74 13.99 20.51
CA SER A 239 7.61 14.98 19.44
C SER A 239 8.04 14.40 18.08
N GLU A 240 7.52 14.94 16.97
CA GLU A 240 7.94 14.53 15.61
C GLU A 240 9.45 14.69 15.43
N SER A 241 10.05 15.78 15.94
CA SER A 241 11.49 16.00 15.88
C SER A 241 12.30 14.96 16.67
N ASP A 242 11.84 14.57 17.87
CA ASP A 242 12.50 13.51 18.65
C ASP A 242 12.34 12.13 18.00
N PHE A 243 11.19 11.90 17.35
CA PHE A 243 10.95 10.71 16.56
C PHE A 243 11.92 10.61 15.37
N GLU A 244 12.02 11.68 14.57
CA GLU A 244 12.92 11.75 13.41
C GLU A 244 14.38 11.53 13.80
N LYS A 245 14.82 12.16 14.88
CA LYS A 245 16.17 11.96 15.41
C LYS A 245 16.39 10.52 15.84
N GLY A 246 15.47 9.94 16.61
CA GLY A 246 15.58 8.56 17.07
C GLY A 246 15.55 7.54 15.93
N TRP A 247 14.75 7.81 14.88
CA TRP A 247 14.76 7.01 13.67
C TRP A 247 16.09 7.09 12.91
N ALA A 248 16.68 8.27 12.76
CA ALA A 248 17.98 8.44 12.14
C ALA A 248 19.07 7.66 12.90
N ASP A 249 19.13 7.83 14.22
CA ASP A 249 20.06 7.09 15.09
C ASP A 249 19.87 5.56 14.94
N PHE A 250 18.62 5.08 14.91
CA PHE A 250 18.30 3.66 14.70
C PHE A 250 18.80 3.12 13.35
N VAL A 251 18.61 3.91 12.28
CA VAL A 251 19.09 3.48 10.95
C VAL A 251 20.61 3.47 10.89
N ASP A 252 21.28 4.45 11.47
CA ASP A 252 22.76 4.52 11.51
C ASP A 252 23.36 3.33 12.27
N GLU A 253 22.68 2.81 13.31
CA GLU A 253 23.13 1.66 14.08
C GLU A 253 22.89 0.31 13.36
N LYS A 254 21.80 0.22 12.59
CA LYS A 254 21.31 -1.07 12.06
C LYS A 254 21.72 -1.34 10.62
N TYR A 255 21.83 -0.32 9.80
CA TYR A 255 22.06 -0.41 8.36
C TYR A 255 23.44 0.10 7.94
#